data_8d9e1575cd6c3f86a7afc3317c8ea371
#
_entry.id   8d9e1575cd6c3f86a7afc3317c8ea371
#
_cell.length_a   1.000
_cell.length_b   1.000
_cell.length_c   1.000
_cell.angle_alpha   90.00
_cell.angle_beta   90.00
_cell.angle_gamma   90.00
#
_symmetry.space_group_name_H-M   'P 1'
#
loop_
_entity.id
_entity.type
_entity.pdbx_description
1 polymer ?
#
loop_
_entity_poly.entity_id
_entity_poly.type
_entity_poly.pdbx_seq_one_letter_code
_entity_poly.pdbx_strand_id
1 'polypeptide(L)'
;MSASVLYMSMSLDGFIAGPNEGPENGLGDGGHRLHDWLMTDGEVDVEAIRRSGGVDGTIVDEFMNTGAVVAGRGTFEPAGGWGGDHHGGVPIFILSRHKPAPRFAHMPLVTYVSDITTAMARAKDAAGDRNVLVHGAGTTQLALAARVLDELELHVIPVLFGQGRRLFE
;
A
#
# COMPACT_ATOMS: atom_id res chain seq x y z
N MET A 1 -9.32 19.15 1.39
CA MET A 1 -10.09 17.88 1.58
C MET A 1 -9.12 16.76 1.25
N SER A 2 -9.02 15.75 2.11
CA SER A 2 -8.15 14.59 1.90
C SER A 2 -8.65 13.73 0.72
N ALA A 3 -7.78 13.41 -0.23
CA ALA A 3 -8.06 12.43 -1.27
C ALA A 3 -7.70 11.02 -0.78
N SER A 4 -8.42 10.01 -1.25
CA SER A 4 -8.02 8.62 -1.14
C SER A 4 -7.26 8.24 -2.41
N VAL A 5 -5.99 7.89 -2.27
CA VAL A 5 -5.05 7.69 -3.37
C VAL A 5 -4.48 6.28 -3.33
N LEU A 6 -4.62 5.53 -4.40
CA LEU A 6 -3.85 4.32 -4.59
C LEU A 6 -2.42 4.70 -5.03
N TYR A 7 -1.44 4.31 -4.23
CA TYR A 7 -0.03 4.29 -4.66
C TYR A 7 0.40 2.85 -4.85
N MET A 8 0.74 2.47 -6.09
CA MET A 8 1.09 1.09 -6.37
C MET A 8 2.09 0.98 -7.52
N SER A 9 3.20 0.28 -7.27
CA SER A 9 4.10 -0.15 -8.34
C SER A 9 3.49 -1.36 -9.06
N MET A 10 3.51 -1.32 -10.39
CA MET A 10 2.89 -2.32 -11.25
C MET A 10 3.79 -2.64 -12.44
N SER A 11 3.88 -3.90 -12.82
CA SER A 11 4.56 -4.32 -14.05
C SER A 11 3.82 -3.85 -15.31
N LEU A 12 4.48 -3.83 -16.46
CA LEU A 12 3.86 -3.49 -17.74
C LEU A 12 2.66 -4.37 -18.10
N ASP A 13 2.64 -5.60 -17.62
CA ASP A 13 1.56 -6.56 -17.84
C ASP A 13 0.53 -6.63 -16.70
N GLY A 14 0.56 -5.65 -15.78
CA GLY A 14 -0.52 -5.39 -14.82
C GLY A 14 -0.43 -6.15 -13.49
N PHE A 15 0.75 -6.68 -13.13
CA PHE A 15 0.95 -7.40 -11.88
C PHE A 15 1.59 -6.50 -10.81
N ILE A 16 1.13 -6.66 -9.56
CA ILE A 16 1.64 -5.96 -8.36
C ILE A 16 2.45 -6.89 -7.43
N ALA A 17 2.47 -8.17 -7.74
CA ALA A 17 3.33 -9.17 -7.13
C ALA A 17 3.60 -10.28 -8.14
N GLY A 18 4.74 -10.95 -8.01
CA GLY A 18 5.07 -12.13 -8.79
C GLY A 18 4.27 -13.37 -8.35
N PRO A 19 4.48 -14.53 -8.99
CA PRO A 19 3.87 -15.78 -8.59
C PRO A 19 4.40 -16.25 -7.22
N ASN A 20 3.73 -17.26 -6.63
CA ASN A 20 4.09 -17.86 -5.36
C ASN A 20 4.14 -16.87 -4.18
N GLU A 21 3.29 -15.84 -4.22
CA GLU A 21 3.10 -14.90 -3.10
C GLU A 21 2.61 -15.66 -1.86
N GLY A 22 3.20 -15.37 -0.70
CA GLY A 22 2.85 -16.02 0.56
C GLY A 22 3.49 -15.34 1.77
N PRO A 23 3.27 -15.89 2.98
CA PRO A 23 3.76 -15.28 4.22
C PRO A 23 5.28 -15.04 4.28
N GLU A 24 6.06 -15.90 3.64
CA GLU A 24 7.53 -15.83 3.59
C GLU A 24 8.03 -15.22 2.26
N ASN A 25 7.11 -14.92 1.33
CA ASN A 25 7.39 -14.36 0.02
C ASN A 25 6.30 -13.35 -0.36
N GLY A 26 6.23 -12.24 0.38
CA GLY A 26 5.12 -11.28 0.32
C GLY A 26 4.94 -10.58 -1.01
N LEU A 27 5.99 -10.48 -1.83
CA LEU A 27 5.94 -9.89 -3.17
C LEU A 27 5.92 -10.96 -4.30
N GLY A 28 5.98 -12.24 -3.93
CA GLY A 28 6.12 -13.31 -4.91
C GLY A 28 7.49 -13.33 -5.61
N ASP A 29 7.68 -14.33 -6.46
CA ASP A 29 8.96 -14.52 -7.16
C ASP A 29 9.25 -13.36 -8.10
N GLY A 30 10.40 -12.72 -7.91
CA GLY A 30 10.83 -11.56 -8.68
C GLY A 30 10.08 -10.27 -8.40
N GLY A 31 9.11 -10.27 -7.48
CA GLY A 31 8.26 -9.12 -7.16
C GLY A 31 9.01 -7.92 -6.58
N HIS A 32 10.19 -8.14 -5.97
CA HIS A 32 11.07 -7.07 -5.51
C HIS A 32 11.42 -6.06 -6.61
N ARG A 33 11.51 -6.50 -7.86
CA ARG A 33 11.81 -5.65 -9.03
C ARG A 33 10.83 -4.47 -9.19
N LEU A 34 9.62 -4.58 -8.67
CA LEU A 34 8.65 -3.47 -8.66
C LEU A 34 9.07 -2.33 -7.74
N HIS A 35 10.02 -2.57 -6.83
CA HIS A 35 10.44 -1.62 -5.81
C HIS A 35 11.94 -1.26 -5.91
N ASP A 36 12.66 -1.76 -6.93
CA ASP A 36 14.09 -1.47 -7.12
C ASP A 36 14.37 0.04 -7.24
N TRP A 37 13.42 0.82 -7.77
CA TRP A 37 13.51 2.27 -7.88
C TRP A 37 13.50 3.01 -6.52
N LEU A 38 13.03 2.34 -5.44
CA LEU A 38 13.07 2.86 -4.06
C LEU A 38 14.35 2.47 -3.31
N MET A 39 15.20 1.61 -3.91
CA MET A 39 16.35 1.04 -3.24
C MET A 39 17.62 1.82 -3.57
N THR A 40 18.40 2.13 -2.53
CA THR A 40 19.77 2.60 -2.64
C THR A 40 20.64 1.62 -1.86
N ASP A 41 21.61 0.99 -2.52
CA ASP A 41 22.49 -0.03 -1.92
C ASP A 41 21.72 -1.21 -1.25
N GLY A 42 20.52 -1.55 -1.77
CA GLY A 42 19.70 -2.65 -1.28
C GLY A 42 18.77 -2.31 -0.11
N GLU A 43 18.75 -1.05 0.32
CA GLU A 43 17.85 -0.54 1.35
C GLU A 43 16.99 0.61 0.83
N VAL A 44 15.80 0.81 1.41
CA VAL A 44 14.95 1.96 1.10
C VAL A 44 15.52 3.19 1.81
N ASP A 45 16.08 4.12 1.05
CA ASP A 45 16.56 5.40 1.55
C ASP A 45 15.70 6.56 1.03
N VAL A 46 14.61 6.82 1.74
CA VAL A 46 13.66 7.89 1.45
C VAL A 46 14.35 9.26 1.32
N GLU A 47 15.30 9.55 2.20
CA GLU A 47 15.99 10.84 2.20
C GLU A 47 16.96 10.99 1.02
N ALA A 48 17.60 9.90 0.58
CA ALA A 48 18.42 9.91 -0.63
C ALA A 48 17.56 10.14 -1.87
N ILE A 49 16.41 9.47 -1.98
CA ILE A 49 15.48 9.64 -3.11
C ILE A 49 14.95 11.08 -3.14
N ARG A 50 14.52 11.63 -2.02
CA ARG A 50 14.06 13.03 -1.92
C ARG A 50 15.15 14.02 -2.33
N ARG A 51 16.39 13.82 -1.90
CA ARG A 51 17.53 14.67 -2.28
C ARG A 51 17.89 14.57 -3.75
N SER A 52 17.69 13.41 -4.38
CA SER A 52 17.95 13.25 -5.82
C SER A 52 16.95 14.05 -6.66
N GLY A 53 15.78 14.35 -6.12
CA GLY A 53 14.72 15.10 -6.81
C GLY A 53 14.11 14.33 -7.98
N GLY A 54 13.60 15.09 -8.96
CA GLY A 54 12.95 14.48 -10.14
C GLY A 54 11.62 13.83 -9.82
N VAL A 55 11.19 12.90 -10.66
CA VAL A 55 9.89 12.20 -10.51
C VAL A 55 9.85 11.36 -9.25
N ASP A 56 10.90 10.60 -8.98
CA ASP A 56 10.96 9.69 -7.82
C ASP A 56 10.91 10.47 -6.50
N GLY A 57 11.62 11.59 -6.41
CA GLY A 57 11.56 12.47 -5.24
C GLY A 57 10.16 13.05 -5.01
N THR A 58 9.47 13.46 -6.08
CA THR A 58 8.09 13.95 -5.99
C THR A 58 7.13 12.87 -5.49
N ILE A 59 7.22 11.66 -6.04
CA ILE A 59 6.39 10.51 -5.64
C ILE A 59 6.61 10.19 -4.16
N VAL A 60 7.87 10.16 -3.72
CA VAL A 60 8.20 9.87 -2.32
C VAL A 60 7.68 10.97 -1.39
N ASP A 61 7.76 12.25 -1.77
CA ASP A 61 7.21 13.36 -0.98
C ASP A 61 5.68 13.25 -0.82
N GLU A 62 4.97 12.93 -1.91
CA GLU A 62 3.52 12.72 -1.88
C GLU A 62 3.13 11.52 -1.02
N PHE A 63 3.83 10.40 -1.19
CA PHE A 63 3.64 9.20 -0.38
C PHE A 63 3.86 9.48 1.12
N MET A 64 4.92 10.20 1.47
CA MET A 64 5.25 10.56 2.87
C MET A 64 4.27 11.58 3.45
N ASN A 65 3.54 12.35 2.62
CA ASN A 65 2.48 13.26 3.06
C ASN A 65 1.14 12.55 3.31
N THR A 66 1.15 11.25 3.47
CA THR A 66 -0.02 10.45 3.83
C THR A 66 -0.41 10.67 5.29
N GLY A 67 -1.72 10.74 5.57
CA GLY A 67 -2.27 10.94 6.91
C GLY A 67 -2.92 9.70 7.52
N ALA A 68 -3.26 8.69 6.70
CA ALA A 68 -3.77 7.40 7.13
C ALA A 68 -3.57 6.36 6.02
N VAL A 69 -3.57 5.09 6.37
CA VAL A 69 -3.42 3.97 5.44
C VAL A 69 -4.66 3.08 5.49
N VAL A 70 -5.16 2.65 4.32
CA VAL A 70 -6.20 1.61 4.19
C VAL A 70 -5.64 0.46 3.36
N ALA A 71 -5.61 -0.74 3.92
CA ALA A 71 -5.07 -1.91 3.25
C ALA A 71 -5.88 -3.17 3.57
N GLY A 72 -5.72 -4.21 2.78
CA GLY A 72 -6.25 -5.53 3.06
C GLY A 72 -5.26 -6.41 3.83
N ARG A 73 -5.76 -7.47 4.46
CA ARG A 73 -4.92 -8.47 5.14
C ARG A 73 -3.88 -9.11 4.22
N GLY A 74 -4.24 -9.34 2.95
CA GLY A 74 -3.32 -9.95 1.97
C GLY A 74 -2.12 -9.08 1.62
N THR A 75 -2.16 -7.79 1.91
CA THR A 75 -1.02 -6.89 1.80
C THR A 75 -0.31 -6.71 3.14
N PHE A 76 -1.07 -6.51 4.21
CA PHE A 76 -0.56 -6.20 5.53
C PHE A 76 0.16 -7.40 6.20
N GLU A 77 -0.45 -8.58 6.19
CA GLU A 77 0.09 -9.74 6.92
C GLU A 77 1.39 -10.30 6.31
N PRO A 78 1.51 -10.46 4.96
CA PRO A 78 2.78 -10.86 4.34
C PRO A 78 3.90 -9.85 4.53
N ALA A 79 3.58 -8.55 4.63
CA ALA A 79 4.54 -7.49 4.94
C ALA A 79 4.92 -7.42 6.44
N GLY A 80 4.60 -8.46 7.23
CA GLY A 80 4.89 -8.48 8.68
C GLY A 80 4.12 -7.42 9.47
N GLY A 81 3.03 -6.87 8.91
CA GLY A 81 2.26 -5.78 9.49
C GLY A 81 3.03 -4.46 9.55
N TRP A 82 4.07 -4.31 8.72
CA TRP A 82 4.99 -3.15 8.71
C TRP A 82 5.54 -2.80 10.10
N GLY A 83 5.71 -3.80 10.97
CA GLY A 83 6.10 -3.59 12.36
C GLY A 83 5.08 -2.80 13.20
N GLY A 84 3.87 -2.59 12.69
CA GLY A 84 2.81 -1.79 13.34
C GLY A 84 2.83 -0.30 13.00
N ASP A 85 3.79 0.16 12.17
CA ASP A 85 3.87 1.54 11.69
C ASP A 85 4.27 1.53 10.20
N HIS A 86 3.40 2.02 9.34
CA HIS A 86 3.69 2.08 7.91
C HIS A 86 4.69 3.19 7.59
N HIS A 87 4.46 4.38 8.13
CA HIS A 87 5.40 5.51 8.09
C HIS A 87 4.92 6.63 9.03
N GLY A 88 5.79 7.04 9.94
CA GLY A 88 5.62 8.25 10.74
C GLY A 88 4.43 8.27 11.71
N GLY A 89 3.98 7.12 12.22
CA GLY A 89 2.94 7.03 13.25
C GLY A 89 1.51 7.27 12.75
N VAL A 90 1.25 7.14 11.45
CA VAL A 90 -0.10 7.34 10.89
C VAL A 90 -1.03 6.15 11.17
N PRO A 91 -2.34 6.36 11.40
CA PRO A 91 -3.30 5.29 11.60
C PRO A 91 -3.41 4.36 10.38
N ILE A 92 -3.56 3.05 10.66
CA ILE A 92 -3.67 2.00 9.66
C ILE A 92 -5.01 1.30 9.83
N PHE A 93 -5.82 1.26 8.78
CA PHE A 93 -7.11 0.59 8.76
C PHE A 93 -7.02 -0.65 7.88
N ILE A 94 -7.16 -1.83 8.50
CA ILE A 94 -7.09 -3.11 7.80
C ILE A 94 -8.48 -3.64 7.50
N LEU A 95 -8.78 -3.74 6.21
CA LEU A 95 -10.04 -4.27 5.74
C LEU A 95 -10.10 -5.78 5.95
N SER A 96 -10.97 -6.22 6.85
CA SER A 96 -11.13 -7.63 7.19
C SER A 96 -12.44 -7.90 7.92
N ARG A 97 -13.13 -8.98 7.55
CA ARG A 97 -14.28 -9.54 8.29
C ARG A 97 -13.87 -10.51 9.40
N HIS A 98 -12.59 -10.78 9.52
CA HIS A 98 -12.02 -11.67 10.53
C HIS A 98 -11.22 -10.87 11.55
N LYS A 99 -11.11 -11.41 12.77
CA LYS A 99 -10.24 -10.86 13.81
C LYS A 99 -8.78 -10.91 13.38
N PRO A 100 -7.93 -9.99 13.89
CA PRO A 100 -6.50 -10.03 13.64
C PRO A 100 -5.88 -11.35 14.14
N ALA A 101 -4.87 -11.85 13.47
CA ALA A 101 -4.04 -12.92 14.01
C ALA A 101 -3.34 -12.42 15.30
N PRO A 102 -3.05 -13.31 16.28
CA PRO A 102 -2.52 -12.90 17.58
C PRO A 102 -1.30 -11.96 17.51
N ARG A 103 -0.41 -12.19 16.55
CA ARG A 103 0.80 -11.36 16.34
C ARG A 103 0.51 -9.92 15.94
N PHE A 104 -0.68 -9.62 15.41
CA PHE A 104 -1.11 -8.28 14.97
C PHE A 104 -2.16 -7.64 15.91
N ALA A 105 -2.61 -8.37 16.94
CA ALA A 105 -3.75 -7.96 17.77
C ALA A 105 -3.46 -6.73 18.67
N HIS A 106 -2.18 -6.41 18.90
CA HIS A 106 -1.76 -5.40 19.88
C HIS A 106 -0.98 -4.24 19.24
N MET A 107 -1.14 -4.02 17.94
CA MET A 107 -0.50 -2.92 17.25
C MET A 107 -1.33 -1.62 17.43
N PRO A 108 -0.81 -0.59 18.14
CA PRO A 108 -1.61 0.55 18.59
C PRO A 108 -2.15 1.43 17.45
N LEU A 109 -1.46 1.47 16.31
CA LEU A 109 -1.89 2.26 15.14
C LEU A 109 -2.84 1.49 14.23
N VAL A 110 -3.04 0.17 14.45
CA VAL A 110 -3.77 -0.71 13.53
C VAL A 110 -5.19 -0.94 14.01
N THR A 111 -6.15 -0.66 13.15
CA THR A 111 -7.59 -0.92 13.39
C THR A 111 -8.16 -1.80 12.28
N TYR A 112 -8.81 -2.91 12.67
CA TYR A 112 -9.52 -3.77 11.72
C TYR A 112 -10.96 -3.27 11.50
N VAL A 113 -11.37 -3.17 10.23
CA VAL A 113 -12.69 -2.67 9.81
C VAL A 113 -13.29 -3.64 8.79
N SER A 114 -14.58 -3.92 8.89
CA SER A 114 -15.21 -4.98 8.11
C SER A 114 -15.68 -4.56 6.71
N ASP A 115 -15.87 -3.26 6.46
CA ASP A 115 -16.31 -2.75 5.17
C ASP A 115 -15.49 -1.54 4.71
N ILE A 116 -15.37 -1.41 3.38
CA ILE A 116 -14.50 -0.42 2.75
C ILE A 116 -14.98 1.01 2.95
N THR A 117 -16.30 1.25 2.97
CA THR A 117 -16.87 2.60 3.11
C THR A 117 -16.59 3.15 4.50
N THR A 118 -16.81 2.32 5.53
CA THR A 118 -16.48 2.68 6.92
C THR A 118 -14.97 2.85 7.11
N ALA A 119 -14.15 1.96 6.53
CA ALA A 119 -12.70 2.07 6.61
C ALA A 119 -12.22 3.40 6.00
N MET A 120 -12.71 3.75 4.81
CA MET A 120 -12.34 4.98 4.13
C MET A 120 -12.81 6.23 4.87
N ALA A 121 -14.05 6.24 5.37
CA ALA A 121 -14.58 7.38 6.15
C ALA A 121 -13.71 7.65 7.40
N ARG A 122 -13.38 6.59 8.15
CA ARG A 122 -12.52 6.69 9.34
C ARG A 122 -11.09 7.11 9.00
N ALA A 123 -10.55 6.62 7.88
CA ALA A 123 -9.23 6.98 7.41
C ALA A 123 -9.15 8.45 7.00
N LYS A 124 -10.15 8.96 6.25
CA LYS A 124 -10.23 10.37 5.87
C LYS A 124 -10.37 11.30 7.09
N ASP A 125 -11.18 10.91 8.08
CA ASP A 125 -11.32 11.65 9.33
C ASP A 125 -9.97 11.70 10.10
N ALA A 126 -9.28 10.57 10.21
CA ALA A 126 -7.98 10.49 10.88
C ALA A 126 -6.85 11.21 10.12
N ALA A 127 -6.91 11.22 8.77
CA ALA A 127 -5.90 11.87 7.94
C ALA A 127 -5.94 13.41 8.00
N GLY A 128 -7.10 14.00 8.37
CA GLY A 128 -7.30 15.44 8.35
C GLY A 128 -7.19 16.01 6.95
N ASP A 129 -6.23 16.92 6.73
CA ASP A 129 -6.00 17.54 5.42
C ASP A 129 -5.03 16.75 4.52
N ARG A 130 -4.39 15.70 5.06
CA ARG A 130 -3.49 14.82 4.31
C ARG A 130 -4.27 13.73 3.58
N ASN A 131 -3.62 13.09 2.58
CA ASN A 131 -4.24 12.03 1.81
C ASN A 131 -4.34 10.71 2.59
N VAL A 132 -5.24 9.85 2.15
CA VAL A 132 -5.36 8.46 2.58
C VAL A 132 -4.69 7.57 1.55
N LEU A 133 -3.65 6.86 1.95
CA LEU A 133 -2.99 5.86 1.14
C LEU A 133 -3.82 4.58 1.08
N VAL A 134 -4.13 4.12 -0.12
CA VAL A 134 -4.82 2.83 -0.34
C VAL A 134 -3.83 1.82 -0.91
N HIS A 135 -3.77 0.63 -0.28
CA HIS A 135 -2.85 -0.43 -0.68
C HIS A 135 -3.53 -1.76 -0.98
N GLY A 136 -3.03 -2.41 -2.04
CA GLY A 136 -3.36 -3.78 -2.41
C GLY A 136 -4.57 -3.91 -3.35
N ALA A 137 -4.52 -4.91 -4.25
CA ALA A 137 -5.49 -5.11 -5.32
C ALA A 137 -6.93 -5.25 -4.80
N GLY A 138 -7.18 -6.15 -3.85
CA GLY A 138 -8.52 -6.38 -3.33
C GLY A 138 -9.14 -5.14 -2.67
N THR A 139 -8.35 -4.38 -1.91
CA THR A 139 -8.81 -3.12 -1.29
C THR A 139 -9.13 -2.08 -2.35
N THR A 140 -8.28 -1.95 -3.36
CA THR A 140 -8.46 -1.02 -4.49
C THR A 140 -9.74 -1.34 -5.26
N GLN A 141 -9.95 -2.60 -5.63
CA GLN A 141 -11.15 -3.02 -6.36
C GLN A 141 -12.43 -2.77 -5.57
N LEU A 142 -12.42 -3.04 -4.26
CA LEU A 142 -13.56 -2.74 -3.38
C LEU A 142 -13.80 -1.24 -3.23
N ALA A 143 -12.74 -0.42 -3.13
CA ALA A 143 -12.85 1.03 -3.03
C ALA A 143 -13.39 1.65 -4.33
N LEU A 144 -12.96 1.14 -5.50
CA LEU A 144 -13.50 1.53 -6.80
C LEU A 144 -14.98 1.16 -6.93
N ALA A 145 -15.34 -0.08 -6.60
CA ALA A 145 -16.73 -0.54 -6.65
C ALA A 145 -17.65 0.27 -5.73
N ALA A 146 -17.17 0.66 -4.56
CA ALA A 146 -17.88 1.50 -3.60
C ALA A 146 -17.82 3.00 -3.92
N ARG A 147 -17.06 3.43 -4.94
CA ARG A 147 -16.84 4.83 -5.33
C ARG A 147 -16.26 5.69 -4.19
N VAL A 148 -15.32 5.12 -3.44
CA VAL A 148 -14.62 5.80 -2.33
C VAL A 148 -13.12 5.91 -2.57
N LEU A 149 -12.64 5.68 -3.79
CA LEU A 149 -11.28 5.94 -4.24
C LEU A 149 -11.31 7.15 -5.18
N ASP A 150 -10.54 8.19 -4.85
CA ASP A 150 -10.53 9.44 -5.59
C ASP A 150 -9.47 9.43 -6.70
N GLU A 151 -8.29 8.88 -6.44
CA GLU A 151 -7.14 8.95 -7.34
C GLU A 151 -6.39 7.61 -7.46
N LEU A 152 -5.82 7.37 -8.63
CA LEU A 152 -4.93 6.24 -8.92
C LEU A 152 -3.56 6.79 -9.30
N GLU A 153 -2.55 6.46 -8.54
CA GLU A 153 -1.17 6.71 -8.87
C GLU A 153 -0.43 5.39 -9.07
N LEU A 154 -0.09 5.11 -10.34
CA LEU A 154 0.51 3.86 -10.74
C LEU A 154 1.94 4.11 -11.22
N HIS A 155 2.90 3.52 -10.52
CA HIS A 155 4.30 3.51 -10.90
C HIS A 155 4.50 2.31 -11.83
N VAL A 156 4.45 2.54 -13.14
CA VAL A 156 4.59 1.49 -14.14
C VAL A 156 6.07 1.16 -14.31
N ILE A 157 6.45 -0.01 -13.82
CA ILE A 157 7.84 -0.50 -13.87
C ILE A 157 8.05 -1.29 -15.16
N PRO A 158 9.14 -1.08 -15.91
CA PRO A 158 9.40 -1.71 -17.20
C PRO A 158 9.84 -3.17 -17.06
N VAL A 159 9.03 -3.99 -16.40
CA VAL A 159 9.21 -5.43 -16.22
C VAL A 159 7.96 -6.18 -16.65
N LEU A 160 8.13 -7.44 -17.03
CA LEU A 160 7.04 -8.35 -17.35
C LEU A 160 7.14 -9.56 -16.41
N PHE A 161 6.01 -9.95 -15.81
CA PHE A 161 5.94 -11.11 -14.92
C PHE A 161 5.25 -12.32 -15.58
N GLY A 162 4.29 -12.08 -16.47
CA GLY A 162 3.52 -13.14 -17.13
C GLY A 162 2.52 -13.84 -16.20
N GLN A 163 2.77 -13.86 -14.90
CA GLN A 163 1.92 -14.45 -13.86
C GLN A 163 2.15 -13.77 -12.52
N GLY A 164 1.20 -13.92 -11.60
CA GLY A 164 1.24 -13.29 -10.27
C GLY A 164 -0.09 -12.66 -9.88
N ARG A 165 -0.06 -11.70 -8.98
CA ARG A 165 -1.24 -10.96 -8.56
C ARG A 165 -1.47 -9.73 -9.44
N ARG A 166 -2.62 -9.69 -10.12
CA ARG A 166 -3.02 -8.51 -10.89
C ARG A 166 -3.59 -7.42 -9.98
N LEU A 167 -3.40 -6.16 -10.38
CA LEU A 167 -4.06 -5.02 -9.73
C LEU A 167 -5.54 -4.95 -10.12
N PHE A 168 -5.83 -5.13 -11.41
CA PHE A 168 -7.16 -5.17 -11.97
C PHE A 168 -7.41 -6.49 -12.69
N GLU A 169 -8.61 -7.03 -12.55
CA GLU A 169 -9.10 -8.22 -13.26
C GLU A 169 -10.03 -7.83 -14.42
#